data_f537f37d94627e1f72548cea8aa43a27
#
_entry.id   f537f37d94627e1f72548cea8aa43a27
#
_cell.length_a   1.000
_cell.length_b   1.000
_cell.length_c   1.000
_cell.angle_alpha   90.00
_cell.angle_beta   90.00
_cell.angle_gamma   90.00
#
_symmetry.space_group_name_H-M   'P 1'
#
loop_
_entity.id
_entity.type
_entity.pdbx_description
1 polymer ?
#
loop_
_entity_poly.entity_id
_entity_poly.type
_entity_poly.pdbx_seq_one_letter_code
_entity_poly.pdbx_strand_id
1 'polypeptide(L)'
;MELTSSAHPAQSASIQSLRNVRAKNRSAWLALFAPDAVVQDPVGQSPLDPVGEGHRGHDAIGRFWDTVIAPGEVEMRVRESYPSGNECANVVTIVNRMPGGVEIAVDTVIVYRVDERGKLVSLKAYWDFAKVAGELEAALRPR
;
A
#
# COMPACT_ATOMS: atom_id res chain seq x y z
N MET A 1 -2.70 -2.14 17.23
CA MET A 1 -2.77 -3.59 16.96
C MET A 1 -1.54 -4.03 16.16
N GLU A 2 -0.92 -5.09 16.57
CA GLU A 2 0.14 -5.72 15.79
C GLU A 2 -0.35 -7.05 15.22
N LEU A 3 -0.27 -7.18 13.89
CA LEU A 3 -0.55 -8.42 13.20
C LEU A 3 0.79 -9.12 12.94
N THR A 4 0.99 -10.28 13.52
CA THR A 4 2.26 -11.02 13.39
C THR A 4 2.12 -12.30 12.58
N SER A 5 0.95 -12.93 12.58
CA SER A 5 0.69 -14.14 11.81
C SER A 5 -0.81 -14.34 11.63
N SER A 6 -1.18 -15.12 10.62
CA SER A 6 -2.57 -15.47 10.37
C SER A 6 -2.64 -16.78 9.58
N ALA A 7 -3.67 -17.57 9.86
CA ALA A 7 -4.00 -18.75 9.06
C ALA A 7 -4.84 -18.40 7.82
N HIS A 8 -5.43 -17.20 7.78
CA HIS A 8 -6.22 -16.76 6.64
C HIS A 8 -5.30 -16.25 5.52
N PRO A 9 -5.37 -16.82 4.28
CA PRO A 9 -4.41 -16.50 3.24
C PRO A 9 -4.32 -15.01 2.88
N ALA A 10 -5.44 -14.32 2.77
CA ALA A 10 -5.43 -12.90 2.43
C ALA A 10 -4.88 -12.03 3.57
N GLN A 11 -5.21 -12.36 4.81
CA GLN A 11 -4.63 -11.66 5.96
C GLN A 11 -3.14 -11.94 6.07
N SER A 12 -2.71 -13.19 5.87
CA SER A 12 -1.30 -13.55 5.84
C SER A 12 -0.54 -12.77 4.76
N ALA A 13 -1.10 -12.65 3.55
CA ALA A 13 -0.49 -11.87 2.49
C ALA A 13 -0.35 -10.39 2.88
N SER A 14 -1.36 -9.83 3.55
CA SER A 14 -1.32 -8.44 4.03
C SER A 14 -0.22 -8.23 5.07
N ILE A 15 -0.05 -9.18 5.98
CA ILE A 15 1.01 -9.13 7.00
C ILE A 15 2.39 -9.17 6.34
N GLN A 16 2.58 -10.07 5.36
CA GLN A 16 3.84 -10.18 4.64
C GLN A 16 4.14 -8.93 3.82
N SER A 17 3.12 -8.33 3.20
CA SER A 17 3.25 -7.05 2.49
C SER A 17 3.77 -5.95 3.41
N LEU A 18 3.14 -5.77 4.56
CA LEU A 18 3.54 -4.77 5.56
C LEU A 18 4.97 -5.01 6.05
N ARG A 19 5.31 -6.26 6.33
CA ARG A 19 6.64 -6.64 6.78
C ARG A 19 7.72 -6.32 5.75
N ASN A 20 7.47 -6.63 4.48
CA ASN A 20 8.45 -6.40 3.42
C ASN A 20 8.58 -4.91 3.06
N VAL A 21 7.51 -4.14 3.16
CA VAL A 21 7.58 -2.67 3.02
C VAL A 21 8.45 -2.08 4.13
N ARG A 22 8.24 -2.50 5.36
CA ARG A 22 9.03 -2.04 6.51
C ARG A 22 10.51 -2.40 6.37
N ALA A 23 10.78 -3.60 5.88
CA ALA A 23 12.15 -4.10 5.68
C ALA A 23 12.79 -3.57 4.40
N LYS A 24 12.05 -2.86 3.55
CA LYS A 24 12.50 -2.40 2.22
C LYS A 24 12.98 -3.56 1.35
N ASN A 25 12.31 -4.70 1.46
CA ASN A 25 12.65 -5.91 0.69
C ASN A 25 11.80 -5.99 -0.58
N ARG A 26 12.29 -5.35 -1.64
CA ARG A 26 11.59 -5.25 -2.91
C ARG A 26 11.28 -6.61 -3.54
N SER A 27 12.26 -7.48 -3.62
CA SER A 27 12.09 -8.77 -4.28
C SER A 27 11.11 -9.68 -3.54
N ALA A 28 11.16 -9.70 -2.20
CA ALA A 28 10.21 -10.47 -1.40
C ALA A 28 8.80 -9.90 -1.50
N TRP A 29 8.65 -8.57 -1.57
CA TRP A 29 7.36 -7.93 -1.75
C TRP A 29 6.75 -8.28 -3.11
N LEU A 30 7.52 -8.15 -4.19
CA LEU A 30 7.05 -8.50 -5.54
C LEU A 30 6.67 -9.97 -5.65
N ALA A 31 7.38 -10.85 -4.95
CA ALA A 31 7.08 -12.29 -4.97
C ALA A 31 5.72 -12.64 -4.36
N LEU A 32 5.10 -11.73 -3.60
CA LEU A 32 3.75 -11.93 -3.05
C LEU A 32 2.67 -11.84 -4.11
N PHE A 33 2.95 -11.18 -5.25
CA PHE A 33 1.97 -10.88 -6.26
C PHE A 33 1.94 -11.92 -7.38
N ALA A 34 0.72 -12.25 -7.83
CA ALA A 34 0.53 -13.04 -9.04
C ALA A 34 1.06 -12.26 -10.26
N PRO A 35 1.39 -12.95 -11.37
CA PRO A 35 2.01 -12.29 -12.53
C PRO A 35 1.21 -11.14 -13.14
N ASP A 36 -0.14 -11.21 -13.05
CA ASP A 36 -1.05 -10.22 -13.61
C ASP A 36 -1.77 -9.38 -12.54
N ALA A 37 -1.24 -9.36 -11.33
CA ALA A 37 -1.81 -8.61 -10.21
C ALA A 37 -1.89 -7.11 -10.51
N VAL A 38 -2.81 -6.42 -9.83
CA VAL A 38 -3.01 -4.98 -9.96
C VAL A 38 -2.87 -4.31 -8.60
N VAL A 39 -2.08 -3.24 -8.55
CA VAL A 39 -1.98 -2.36 -7.38
C VAL A 39 -2.62 -1.02 -7.72
N GLN A 40 -3.56 -0.59 -6.88
CA GLN A 40 -4.17 0.74 -6.96
C GLN A 40 -3.97 1.44 -5.62
N ASP A 41 -3.18 2.51 -5.63
CA ASP A 41 -2.82 3.23 -4.41
C ASP A 41 -2.55 4.71 -4.73
N PRO A 42 -3.58 5.56 -4.69
CA PRO A 42 -4.98 5.26 -4.34
C PRO A 42 -5.79 4.67 -5.50
N VAL A 43 -6.96 4.16 -5.19
CA VAL A 43 -7.96 3.81 -6.21
C VAL A 43 -8.38 5.08 -6.94
N GLY A 44 -8.49 4.99 -8.26
CA GLY A 44 -8.85 6.12 -9.11
C GLY A 44 -7.64 6.83 -9.71
N GLN A 45 -7.88 7.98 -10.33
CA GLN A 45 -6.85 8.75 -11.02
C GLN A 45 -5.94 9.49 -10.05
N SER A 46 -4.66 9.48 -10.34
CA SER A 46 -3.63 10.25 -9.64
C SER A 46 -2.48 10.55 -10.59
N PRO A 47 -1.51 11.41 -10.22
CA PRO A 47 -0.36 11.68 -11.07
C PRO A 47 0.45 10.44 -11.46
N LEU A 48 0.47 9.41 -10.59
CA LEU A 48 1.20 8.16 -10.87
C LEU A 48 0.36 7.14 -11.61
N ASP A 49 -0.94 7.39 -11.74
CA ASP A 49 -1.90 6.52 -12.42
C ASP A 49 -2.95 7.39 -13.09
N PRO A 50 -2.59 8.10 -14.18
CA PRO A 50 -3.47 9.09 -14.78
C PRO A 50 -4.78 8.52 -15.34
N VAL A 51 -4.77 7.26 -15.78
CA VAL A 51 -5.97 6.59 -16.28
C VAL A 51 -6.84 6.03 -15.15
N GLY A 52 -6.24 5.72 -14.01
CA GLY A 52 -6.95 5.20 -12.84
C GLY A 52 -7.24 3.72 -12.90
N GLU A 53 -6.51 2.97 -13.74
CA GLU A 53 -6.68 1.53 -13.90
C GLU A 53 -5.73 0.69 -13.04
N GLY A 54 -4.80 1.34 -12.37
CA GLY A 54 -3.81 0.68 -11.51
C GLY A 54 -2.53 0.29 -12.23
N HIS A 55 -1.63 -0.27 -11.44
CA HIS A 55 -0.33 -0.77 -11.89
C HIS A 55 -0.45 -2.27 -12.06
N ARG A 56 -0.46 -2.74 -13.30
CA ARG A 56 -0.68 -4.17 -13.61
C ARG A 56 0.63 -4.87 -13.96
N GLY A 57 0.85 -6.01 -13.31
CA GLY A 57 1.99 -6.89 -13.54
C GLY A 57 3.24 -6.49 -12.77
N HIS A 58 4.22 -7.40 -12.70
CA HIS A 58 5.41 -7.21 -11.86
C HIS A 58 6.25 -6.01 -12.29
N ASP A 59 6.35 -5.71 -13.57
CA ASP A 59 7.14 -4.56 -14.02
C ASP A 59 6.52 -3.24 -13.55
N ALA A 60 5.21 -3.08 -13.75
CA ALA A 60 4.50 -1.87 -13.32
C ALA A 60 4.46 -1.74 -11.80
N ILE A 61 4.22 -2.85 -11.10
CA ILE A 61 4.22 -2.88 -9.63
C ILE A 61 5.62 -2.57 -9.08
N GLY A 62 6.65 -3.08 -9.75
CA GLY A 62 8.05 -2.77 -9.40
C GLY A 62 8.37 -1.28 -9.55
N ARG A 63 7.90 -0.65 -10.62
CA ARG A 63 8.06 0.80 -10.81
C ARG A 63 7.30 1.59 -9.73
N PHE A 64 6.12 1.13 -9.34
CA PHE A 64 5.39 1.71 -8.21
C PHE A 64 6.22 1.64 -6.91
N TRP A 65 6.82 0.50 -6.63
CA TRP A 65 7.72 0.36 -5.48
C TRP A 65 8.86 1.37 -5.55
N ASP A 66 9.51 1.46 -6.71
CA ASP A 66 10.70 2.32 -6.88
C ASP A 66 10.35 3.81 -6.74
N THR A 67 9.14 4.20 -7.11
CA THR A 67 8.70 5.60 -7.09
C THR A 67 8.09 6.01 -5.76
N VAL A 68 7.30 5.11 -5.14
CA VAL A 68 6.47 5.45 -3.97
C VAL A 68 7.04 4.93 -2.66
N ILE A 69 7.52 3.69 -2.65
CA ILE A 69 7.93 3.02 -1.40
C ILE A 69 9.42 3.25 -1.11
N ALA A 70 10.27 3.05 -2.12
CA ALA A 70 11.71 3.10 -1.93
C ALA A 70 12.26 4.46 -1.46
N PRO A 71 11.78 5.63 -1.97
CA PRO A 71 12.43 6.91 -1.67
C PRO A 71 12.28 7.42 -0.25
N GLY A 72 11.23 7.02 0.47
CA GLY A 72 10.93 7.59 1.78
C GLY A 72 10.92 6.56 2.88
N GLU A 73 10.59 7.01 4.09
CA GLU A 73 10.29 6.13 5.20
C GLU A 73 8.76 6.06 5.35
N VAL A 74 8.25 4.84 5.25
CA VAL A 74 6.81 4.58 5.35
C VAL A 74 6.59 3.70 6.57
N GLU A 75 5.75 4.19 7.48
CA GLU A 75 5.26 3.39 8.61
C GLU A 75 3.77 3.13 8.41
N MET A 76 3.38 1.86 8.49
CA MET A 76 1.99 1.48 8.38
C MET A 76 1.50 0.97 9.73
N ARG A 77 0.51 1.66 10.30
CA ARG A 77 -0.11 1.30 11.57
C ARG A 77 -1.47 0.69 11.30
N VAL A 78 -1.58 -0.63 11.46
CA VAL A 78 -2.86 -1.33 11.30
C VAL A 78 -3.69 -1.11 12.56
N ARG A 79 -4.86 -0.48 12.39
CA ARG A 79 -5.78 -0.24 13.49
C ARG A 79 -6.83 -1.33 13.61
N GLU A 80 -7.28 -1.88 12.48
CA GLU A 80 -8.26 -2.97 12.41
C GLU A 80 -7.95 -3.83 11.20
N SER A 81 -8.30 -5.10 11.26
CA SER A 81 -8.07 -6.05 10.16
C SER A 81 -9.24 -7.03 10.09
N TYR A 82 -9.82 -7.14 8.90
CA TYR A 82 -11.02 -7.94 8.66
C TYR A 82 -10.80 -8.90 7.49
N PRO A 83 -10.37 -10.15 7.75
CA PRO A 83 -10.30 -11.16 6.69
C PRO A 83 -11.68 -11.73 6.42
N SER A 84 -11.98 -11.95 5.14
CA SER A 84 -13.25 -12.54 4.71
C SER A 84 -13.13 -13.12 3.31
N GLY A 85 -13.54 -14.37 3.12
CA GLY A 85 -13.42 -15.02 1.82
C GLY A 85 -11.98 -15.07 1.34
N ASN A 86 -11.70 -14.58 0.14
CA ASN A 86 -10.35 -14.49 -0.41
C ASN A 86 -9.75 -13.07 -0.26
N GLU A 87 -10.30 -12.26 0.64
CA GLU A 87 -9.89 -10.87 0.83
C GLU A 87 -9.58 -10.56 2.29
N CYS A 88 -8.86 -9.48 2.49
CA CYS A 88 -8.65 -8.89 3.81
C CYS A 88 -8.67 -7.38 3.69
N ALA A 89 -9.50 -6.74 4.50
CA ALA A 89 -9.58 -5.28 4.58
C ALA A 89 -8.89 -4.81 5.85
N ASN A 90 -7.84 -4.02 5.71
CA ASN A 90 -7.11 -3.44 6.84
C ASN A 90 -7.40 -1.95 6.92
N VAL A 91 -7.78 -1.49 8.12
CA VAL A 91 -7.88 -0.06 8.42
C VAL A 91 -6.51 0.38 8.93
N VAL A 92 -5.88 1.31 8.20
CA VAL A 92 -4.46 1.63 8.36
C VAL A 92 -4.24 3.13 8.41
N THR A 93 -3.32 3.57 9.25
CA THR A 93 -2.73 4.91 9.13
C THR A 93 -1.34 4.76 8.54
N ILE A 94 -1.12 5.39 7.38
CA ILE A 94 0.17 5.41 6.71
C ILE A 94 0.86 6.71 7.07
N VAL A 95 2.04 6.62 7.68
CA VAL A 95 2.86 7.80 7.99
C VAL A 95 4.04 7.80 7.05
N ASN A 96 4.12 8.85 6.23
CA ASN A 96 5.24 9.09 5.32
C ASN A 96 6.16 10.15 5.93
N ARG A 97 7.42 9.79 6.12
CA ARG A 97 8.46 10.72 6.56
C ARG A 97 9.30 11.11 5.37
N MET A 98 9.31 12.40 5.09
CA MET A 98 10.02 12.97 3.96
C MET A 98 11.30 13.64 4.42
N PRO A 99 12.28 13.85 3.50
CA PRO A 99 13.45 14.66 3.81
C PRO A 99 13.05 16.03 4.35
N GLY A 100 13.79 16.54 5.34
CA GLY A 100 13.48 17.81 5.98
C GLY A 100 12.55 17.70 7.18
N GLY A 101 12.19 16.50 7.60
CA GLY A 101 11.39 16.25 8.79
C GLY A 101 9.88 16.42 8.61
N VAL A 102 9.40 16.56 7.36
CA VAL A 102 7.97 16.66 7.09
C VAL A 102 7.34 15.28 7.18
N GLU A 103 6.25 15.18 7.95
CA GLU A 103 5.47 13.95 8.04
C GLU A 103 4.05 14.21 7.53
N ILE A 104 3.55 13.24 6.74
CA ILE A 104 2.14 13.22 6.31
C ILE A 104 1.54 11.90 6.76
N ALA A 105 0.43 11.98 7.48
CA ALA A 105 -0.32 10.81 7.90
C ALA A 105 -1.59 10.69 7.06
N VAL A 106 -1.82 9.51 6.51
CA VAL A 106 -2.99 9.23 5.68
C VAL A 106 -3.75 8.07 6.28
N ASP A 107 -5.03 8.30 6.61
CA ASP A 107 -5.93 7.23 7.00
C ASP A 107 -6.52 6.60 5.75
N THR A 108 -6.44 5.29 5.67
CA THR A 108 -6.88 4.54 4.49
C THR A 108 -7.42 3.17 4.88
N VAL A 109 -8.17 2.59 3.98
CA VAL A 109 -8.51 1.17 4.02
C VAL A 109 -7.78 0.51 2.85
N ILE A 110 -7.04 -0.55 3.15
CA ILE A 110 -6.34 -1.33 2.11
C ILE A 110 -7.00 -2.69 2.03
N VAL A 111 -7.45 -3.05 0.82
CA VAL A 111 -8.09 -4.34 0.57
C VAL A 111 -7.13 -5.20 -0.26
N TYR A 112 -6.81 -6.36 0.29
CA TYR A 112 -5.94 -7.36 -0.32
C TYR A 112 -6.81 -8.53 -0.78
N ARG A 113 -6.63 -8.97 -2.03
CA ARG A 113 -7.31 -10.15 -2.55
C ARG A 113 -6.27 -11.14 -3.07
N VAL A 114 -6.47 -12.42 -2.74
CA VAL A 114 -5.56 -13.51 -3.13
C VAL A 114 -6.26 -14.51 -4.03
N ASP A 115 -5.46 -15.24 -4.80
CA ASP A 115 -5.91 -16.38 -5.57
C ASP A 115 -5.87 -17.68 -4.73
N GLU A 116 -6.16 -18.82 -5.36
CA GLU A 116 -6.18 -20.12 -4.69
C GLU A 116 -4.83 -20.53 -4.13
N ARG A 117 -3.74 -19.97 -4.65
CA ARG A 117 -2.38 -20.24 -4.18
C ARG A 117 -1.93 -19.28 -3.09
N GLY A 118 -2.79 -18.34 -2.69
CA GLY A 118 -2.46 -17.33 -1.71
C GLY A 118 -1.64 -16.16 -2.26
N LYS A 119 -1.49 -16.05 -3.59
CA LYS A 119 -0.81 -14.91 -4.22
C LYS A 119 -1.75 -13.73 -4.34
N LEU A 120 -1.24 -12.52 -4.11
CA LEU A 120 -2.01 -11.30 -4.28
C LEU A 120 -2.37 -11.11 -5.76
N VAL A 121 -3.65 -10.95 -6.04
CA VAL A 121 -4.14 -10.57 -7.36
C VAL A 121 -4.58 -9.11 -7.40
N SER A 122 -4.85 -8.52 -6.23
CA SER A 122 -5.26 -7.12 -6.14
C SER A 122 -4.87 -6.54 -4.78
N LEU A 123 -4.33 -5.34 -4.80
CA LEU A 123 -4.11 -4.50 -3.62
C LEU A 123 -4.70 -3.14 -3.93
N LYS A 124 -5.69 -2.71 -3.15
CA LYS A 124 -6.38 -1.44 -3.35
C LYS A 124 -6.35 -0.61 -2.07
N ALA A 125 -5.77 0.57 -2.15
CA ALA A 125 -5.78 1.53 -1.05
C ALA A 125 -6.75 2.66 -1.35
N TYR A 126 -7.60 2.98 -0.39
CA TYR A 126 -8.70 3.94 -0.54
C TYR A 126 -8.39 5.22 0.24
N TRP A 127 -7.87 6.21 -0.47
CA TRP A 127 -7.63 7.55 0.07
C TRP A 127 -7.76 8.58 -1.04
N ASP A 128 -8.07 9.81 -0.64
CA ASP A 128 -8.31 10.90 -1.58
C ASP A 128 -7.00 11.64 -1.86
N PHE A 129 -6.49 11.48 -3.08
CA PHE A 129 -5.24 12.11 -3.50
C PHE A 129 -5.29 13.64 -3.37
N ALA A 130 -6.37 14.28 -3.81
CA ALA A 130 -6.48 15.73 -3.77
C ALA A 130 -6.42 16.27 -2.34
N LYS A 131 -7.07 15.58 -1.40
CA LYS A 131 -7.03 15.94 0.01
C LYS A 131 -5.61 15.84 0.57
N VAL A 132 -4.92 14.74 0.29
CA VAL A 132 -3.54 14.51 0.78
C VAL A 132 -2.58 15.50 0.13
N ALA A 133 -2.71 15.75 -1.16
CA ALA A 133 -1.89 16.74 -1.86
C ALA A 133 -2.06 18.13 -1.26
N GLY A 134 -3.29 18.51 -0.90
CA GLY A 134 -3.56 19.78 -0.22
C GLY A 134 -2.94 19.87 1.16
N GLU A 135 -2.98 18.79 1.93
CA GLU A 135 -2.35 18.71 3.25
C GLU A 135 -0.82 18.81 3.14
N LEU A 136 -0.23 18.15 2.15
CA LEU A 136 1.20 18.20 1.89
C LEU A 136 1.63 19.62 1.48
N GLU A 137 0.89 20.26 0.59
CA GLU A 137 1.15 21.63 0.17
C GLU A 137 1.12 22.59 1.37
N ALA A 138 0.11 22.46 2.24
CA ALA A 138 -0.01 23.27 3.44
C ALA A 138 1.17 23.05 4.40
N ALA A 139 1.62 21.79 4.56
CA ALA A 139 2.74 21.45 5.43
C ALA A 139 4.08 21.99 4.91
N LEU A 140 4.22 22.18 3.60
CA LEU A 140 5.44 22.67 2.96
C LEU A 140 5.47 24.20 2.80
N ARG A 141 4.39 24.90 3.13
CA ARG A 141 4.39 26.37 3.02
C ARG A 141 5.37 27.00 4.02
N PRO A 142 6.14 28.00 3.58
CA PRO A 142 6.96 28.80 4.50
C PRO A 142 6.07 29.51 5.52
N ARG A 143 6.56 29.57 6.76
CA ARG A 143 5.91 30.32 7.82
C ARG A 143 6.41 31.74 7.86
#